data_ea97f0c2cfb184b936b6396561ed5f1a
#
_entry.id   ea97f0c2cfb184b936b6396561ed5f1a
#
_cell.length_a   1.000
_cell.length_b   1.000
_cell.length_c   1.000
_cell.angle_alpha   90.00
_cell.angle_beta   90.00
_cell.angle_gamma   90.00
#
_symmetry.space_group_name_H-M   'P 1'
#
loop_
_entity.id
_entity.type
_entity.pdbx_description
1 polymer ?
#
loop_
_entity_poly.entity_id
_entity_poly.type
_entity_poly.pdbx_seq_one_letter_code
_entity_poly.pdbx_strand_id
1 'polypeptide(L)'
;MGDEIEGYYHIGERAKSMEKSNTREEILEAALDLFSVNGYEATSISQLADAVGIRKASLYSHFANKQDILDTIVETVLKGYADHSIFVRADWDDPEFTKDKIGMKAEDVAKIVQGQLRYTLHDPSISRSRKMLTIEQFRNAELAELQTKQNYENVLNYFSGMMRFLIREGTLRNADTEIMAAQFSSPITVWINLCDREPEREDEVMELVRKHVMQFFEIYRK
;
A
#
# COMPACT_ATOMS: atom_id res chain seq x y z
N MET A 1 -16.21 -51.80 -8.77
CA MET A 1 -16.46 -51.39 -7.37
C MET A 1 -15.24 -50.81 -6.65
N GLY A 2 -14.06 -50.79 -7.28
CA GLY A 2 -12.84 -50.17 -6.78
C GLY A 2 -12.70 -48.70 -7.19
N ASP A 3 -13.09 -48.33 -8.40
CA ASP A 3 -12.84 -47.01 -8.98
C ASP A 3 -13.79 -45.88 -8.47
N GLU A 4 -14.99 -46.24 -7.97
CA GLU A 4 -15.91 -45.25 -7.40
C GLU A 4 -15.51 -44.78 -6.00
N ILE A 5 -14.79 -45.58 -5.24
CA ILE A 5 -14.36 -45.23 -3.88
C ILE A 5 -13.16 -44.29 -3.90
N GLU A 6 -12.22 -44.42 -4.85
CA GLU A 6 -11.11 -43.51 -5.02
C GLU A 6 -11.56 -42.07 -5.43
N GLY A 7 -12.59 -41.96 -6.29
CA GLY A 7 -13.15 -40.68 -6.69
C GLY A 7 -13.71 -39.85 -5.54
N TYR A 8 -14.36 -40.49 -4.56
CA TYR A 8 -14.92 -39.81 -3.38
C TYR A 8 -13.87 -39.33 -2.40
N TYR A 9 -12.73 -40.03 -2.25
CA TYR A 9 -11.63 -39.60 -1.41
C TYR A 9 -10.94 -38.34 -1.98
N HIS A 10 -10.71 -38.26 -3.29
CA HIS A 10 -10.11 -37.11 -3.94
C HIS A 10 -10.98 -35.85 -3.93
N ILE A 11 -12.30 -35.98 -3.99
CA ILE A 11 -13.25 -34.84 -3.88
C ILE A 11 -13.27 -34.32 -2.45
N GLY A 12 -13.26 -35.20 -1.46
CA GLY A 12 -13.22 -34.81 -0.05
C GLY A 12 -11.92 -34.13 0.37
N GLU A 13 -10.79 -34.56 -0.15
CA GLU A 13 -9.49 -33.93 0.10
C GLU A 13 -9.36 -32.58 -0.58
N ARG A 14 -9.84 -32.42 -1.82
CA ARG A 14 -9.90 -31.14 -2.51
C ARG A 14 -10.82 -30.15 -1.82
N ALA A 15 -12.02 -30.59 -1.39
CA ALA A 15 -12.95 -29.73 -0.65
C ALA A 15 -12.35 -29.28 0.69
N LYS A 16 -11.74 -30.17 1.47
CA LYS A 16 -11.03 -29.83 2.71
C LYS A 16 -9.82 -28.92 2.49
N SER A 17 -9.09 -29.12 1.39
CA SER A 17 -7.96 -28.24 1.02
C SER A 17 -8.43 -26.84 0.62
N MET A 18 -9.54 -26.72 -0.13
CA MET A 18 -10.13 -25.43 -0.49
C MET A 18 -10.71 -24.71 0.73
N GLU A 19 -11.43 -25.42 1.62
CA GLU A 19 -11.96 -24.87 2.86
C GLU A 19 -10.84 -24.40 3.80
N LYS A 20 -9.76 -25.17 3.91
CA LYS A 20 -8.59 -24.81 4.70
C LYS A 20 -7.84 -23.63 4.11
N SER A 21 -7.76 -23.48 2.79
CA SER A 21 -7.19 -22.32 2.11
C SER A 21 -8.02 -21.06 2.38
N ASN A 22 -9.35 -21.16 2.28
CA ASN A 22 -10.27 -20.05 2.56
C ASN A 22 -10.14 -19.56 4.01
N THR A 23 -10.14 -20.48 4.99
CA THR A 23 -9.97 -20.11 6.40
C THR A 23 -8.62 -19.46 6.69
N ARG A 24 -7.55 -19.89 6.00
CA ARG A 24 -6.22 -19.26 6.15
C ARG A 24 -6.23 -17.81 5.65
N GLU A 25 -6.88 -17.53 4.54
CA GLU A 25 -7.06 -16.19 4.00
C GLU A 25 -7.93 -15.32 4.91
N GLU A 26 -9.03 -15.86 5.44
CA GLU A 26 -9.89 -15.18 6.41
C GLU A 26 -9.13 -14.77 7.69
N ILE A 27 -8.22 -15.62 8.18
CA ILE A 27 -7.36 -15.31 9.32
C ILE A 27 -6.40 -14.15 8.98
N LEU A 28 -5.80 -14.15 7.80
CA LEU A 28 -4.89 -13.06 7.37
C LEU A 28 -5.63 -11.73 7.22
N GLU A 29 -6.83 -11.74 6.63
CA GLU A 29 -7.67 -10.56 6.50
C GLU A 29 -8.08 -10.00 7.86
N ALA A 30 -8.58 -10.85 8.76
CA ALA A 30 -8.95 -10.45 10.12
C ALA A 30 -7.74 -9.94 10.92
N ALA A 31 -6.57 -10.56 10.71
CA ALA A 31 -5.33 -10.12 11.36
C ALA A 31 -4.88 -8.75 10.85
N LEU A 32 -4.92 -8.53 9.54
CA LEU A 32 -4.58 -7.23 8.95
C LEU A 32 -5.54 -6.13 9.44
N ASP A 33 -6.84 -6.43 9.55
CA ASP A 33 -7.82 -5.51 10.12
C ASP A 33 -7.48 -5.14 11.57
N LEU A 34 -7.28 -6.14 12.43
CA LEU A 34 -7.00 -5.90 13.84
C LEU A 34 -5.62 -5.24 14.06
N PHE A 35 -4.59 -5.61 13.30
CA PHE A 35 -3.27 -5.00 13.40
C PHE A 35 -3.26 -3.55 12.90
N SER A 36 -4.07 -3.22 11.89
CA SER A 36 -4.19 -1.86 11.37
C SER A 36 -4.89 -0.88 12.32
N VAL A 37 -5.65 -1.39 13.28
CA VAL A 37 -6.40 -0.58 14.27
C VAL A 37 -5.75 -0.61 15.65
N ASN A 38 -5.42 -1.80 16.14
CA ASN A 38 -4.96 -1.99 17.51
C ASN A 38 -3.42 -2.10 17.62
N GLY A 39 -2.75 -2.38 16.50
CA GLY A 39 -1.35 -2.78 16.48
C GLY A 39 -1.16 -4.28 16.74
N TYR A 40 0.01 -4.77 16.37
CA TYR A 40 0.39 -6.18 16.50
C TYR A 40 0.42 -6.63 17.98
N GLU A 41 1.11 -5.89 18.85
CA GLU A 41 1.28 -6.29 20.26
C GLU A 41 -0.05 -6.37 21.00
N ALA A 42 -0.95 -5.41 20.80
CA ALA A 42 -2.23 -5.36 21.51
C ALA A 42 -3.26 -6.37 20.99
N THR A 43 -3.01 -7.01 19.84
CA THR A 43 -3.91 -8.02 19.27
C THR A 43 -3.52 -9.40 19.74
N SER A 44 -4.46 -10.14 20.33
CA SER A 44 -4.27 -11.51 20.81
C SER A 44 -4.77 -12.55 19.81
N ILE A 45 -4.21 -13.77 19.90
CA ILE A 45 -4.70 -14.93 19.10
C ILE A 45 -6.19 -15.23 19.36
N SER A 46 -6.66 -14.95 20.57
CA SER A 46 -8.10 -15.15 20.89
C SER A 46 -8.96 -14.17 20.10
N GLN A 47 -8.60 -12.89 20.04
CA GLN A 47 -9.33 -11.91 19.23
C GLN A 47 -9.31 -12.24 17.75
N LEU A 48 -8.20 -12.77 17.20
CA LEU A 48 -8.11 -13.25 15.83
C LEU A 48 -9.04 -14.43 15.57
N ALA A 49 -9.05 -15.43 16.46
CA ALA A 49 -9.93 -16.58 16.36
C ALA A 49 -11.42 -16.19 16.46
N ASP A 50 -11.76 -15.28 17.36
CA ASP A 50 -13.12 -14.76 17.54
C ASP A 50 -13.59 -13.97 16.32
N ALA A 51 -12.70 -13.16 15.70
CA ALA A 51 -13.01 -12.36 14.51
C ALA A 51 -13.37 -13.24 13.28
N VAL A 52 -12.74 -14.42 13.17
CA VAL A 52 -13.00 -15.40 12.10
C VAL A 52 -14.12 -16.38 12.48
N GLY A 53 -14.53 -16.41 13.75
CA GLY A 53 -15.56 -17.35 14.25
C GLY A 53 -15.05 -18.78 14.42
N ILE A 54 -13.74 -18.98 14.63
CA ILE A 54 -13.13 -20.30 14.82
C ILE A 54 -12.59 -20.47 16.25
N ARG A 55 -12.36 -21.72 16.64
CA ARG A 55 -11.68 -22.01 17.92
C ARG A 55 -10.19 -21.67 17.82
N LYS A 56 -9.60 -21.17 18.89
CA LYS A 56 -8.15 -20.91 19.00
C LYS A 56 -7.28 -22.10 18.57
N ALA A 57 -7.69 -23.34 18.91
CA ALA A 57 -6.99 -24.55 18.47
C ALA A 57 -7.03 -24.73 16.94
N SER A 58 -8.11 -24.32 16.29
CA SER A 58 -8.23 -24.36 14.82
C SER A 58 -7.28 -23.34 14.18
N LEU A 59 -7.12 -22.15 14.76
CA LEU A 59 -6.17 -21.14 14.24
C LEU A 59 -4.74 -21.69 14.23
N TYR A 60 -4.32 -22.40 15.28
CA TYR A 60 -3.01 -23.05 15.32
C TYR A 60 -2.80 -24.21 14.32
N SER A 61 -3.86 -24.69 13.68
CA SER A 61 -3.73 -25.63 12.56
C SER A 61 -3.34 -24.95 11.24
N HIS A 62 -3.45 -23.61 11.14
CA HIS A 62 -3.11 -22.80 9.98
C HIS A 62 -1.82 -22.01 10.15
N PHE A 63 -1.52 -21.57 11.38
CA PHE A 63 -0.34 -20.74 11.70
C PHE A 63 0.30 -21.24 13.01
N ALA A 64 1.62 -21.32 13.02
CA ALA A 64 2.37 -21.81 14.18
C ALA A 64 2.23 -20.88 15.41
N ASN A 65 2.18 -19.58 15.18
CA ASN A 65 2.07 -18.55 16.21
C ASN A 65 1.61 -17.21 15.61
N LYS A 66 1.49 -16.15 16.41
CA LYS A 66 1.09 -14.81 15.95
C LYS A 66 2.13 -14.17 15.01
N GLN A 67 3.41 -14.47 15.23
CA GLN A 67 4.49 -13.98 14.34
C GLN A 67 4.38 -14.56 12.93
N ASP A 68 4.10 -15.85 12.79
CA ASP A 68 3.88 -16.52 11.49
C ASP A 68 2.74 -15.87 10.68
N ILE A 69 1.69 -15.37 11.36
CA ILE A 69 0.62 -14.58 10.74
C ILE A 69 1.17 -13.24 10.24
N LEU A 70 1.93 -12.52 11.06
CA LEU A 70 2.52 -11.23 10.68
C LEU A 70 3.48 -11.38 9.51
N ASP A 71 4.37 -12.37 9.56
CA ASP A 71 5.35 -12.65 8.51
C ASP A 71 4.65 -12.93 7.17
N THR A 72 3.59 -13.75 7.20
CA THR A 72 2.77 -14.02 6.01
C THR A 72 2.07 -12.77 5.46
N ILE A 73 1.55 -11.89 6.34
CA ILE A 73 0.96 -10.60 5.93
C ILE A 73 2.03 -9.74 5.26
N VAL A 74 3.21 -9.60 5.87
CA VAL A 74 4.32 -8.81 5.34
C VAL A 74 4.74 -9.32 3.96
N GLU A 75 4.92 -10.62 3.77
CA GLU A 75 5.24 -11.22 2.47
C GLU A 75 4.17 -10.91 1.41
N THR A 76 2.89 -11.04 1.78
CA THR A 76 1.77 -10.76 0.88
C THR A 76 1.70 -9.28 0.48
N VAL A 77 1.89 -8.39 1.46
CA VAL A 77 1.94 -6.93 1.25
C VAL A 77 3.12 -6.53 0.36
N LEU A 78 4.31 -7.09 0.62
CA LEU A 78 5.51 -6.84 -0.18
C LEU A 78 5.30 -7.26 -1.63
N LYS A 79 4.75 -8.46 -1.86
CA LYS A 79 4.45 -8.96 -3.20
C LYS A 79 3.43 -8.08 -3.91
N GLY A 80 2.30 -7.79 -3.27
CA GLY A 80 1.26 -6.92 -3.83
C GLY A 80 1.79 -5.52 -4.15
N TYR A 81 2.63 -4.95 -3.28
CA TYR A 81 3.26 -3.65 -3.49
C TYR A 81 4.22 -3.67 -4.70
N ALA A 82 5.06 -4.69 -4.82
CA ALA A 82 5.98 -4.84 -5.95
C ALA A 82 5.22 -5.00 -7.28
N ASP A 83 4.12 -5.75 -7.28
CA ASP A 83 3.35 -6.06 -8.48
C ASP A 83 2.46 -4.89 -8.97
N HIS A 84 1.99 -4.03 -8.08
CA HIS A 84 0.93 -3.05 -8.38
C HIS A 84 1.29 -1.58 -8.11
N SER A 85 2.32 -1.30 -7.28
CA SER A 85 2.66 0.08 -6.94
C SER A 85 3.30 0.84 -8.09
N ILE A 86 2.71 1.99 -8.46
CA ILE A 86 3.28 2.92 -9.44
C ILE A 86 4.65 3.44 -8.97
N PHE A 87 4.89 3.56 -7.67
CA PHE A 87 6.16 4.03 -7.11
C PHE A 87 7.32 3.06 -7.34
N VAL A 88 7.03 1.79 -7.64
CA VAL A 88 8.04 0.76 -7.94
C VAL A 88 8.14 0.51 -9.44
N ARG A 89 7.01 0.55 -10.15
CA ARG A 89 6.92 0.14 -11.55
C ARG A 89 7.20 1.26 -12.55
N ALA A 90 7.09 2.52 -12.13
CA ALA A 90 7.31 3.67 -13.02
C ALA A 90 8.80 3.83 -13.31
N ASP A 91 9.14 3.82 -14.59
CA ASP A 91 10.47 4.20 -15.09
C ASP A 91 10.36 5.49 -15.91
N TRP A 92 10.70 6.61 -15.29
CA TRP A 92 10.67 7.93 -15.91
C TRP A 92 11.77 8.16 -16.96
N ASP A 93 12.69 7.21 -17.10
CA ASP A 93 13.72 7.22 -18.14
C ASP A 93 13.36 6.29 -19.31
N ASP A 94 12.32 5.45 -19.17
CA ASP A 94 11.77 4.62 -20.25
C ASP A 94 10.90 5.48 -21.20
N PRO A 95 11.26 5.60 -22.49
CA PRO A 95 10.45 6.31 -23.49
C PRO A 95 9.04 5.73 -23.66
N GLU A 96 8.85 4.43 -23.51
CA GLU A 96 7.54 3.81 -23.63
C GLU A 96 6.63 4.18 -22.45
N PHE A 97 7.18 4.27 -21.25
CA PHE A 97 6.44 4.74 -20.08
C PHE A 97 6.09 6.23 -20.16
N THR A 98 6.98 7.05 -20.77
CA THR A 98 6.86 8.51 -20.76
C THR A 98 6.17 9.10 -21.98
N LYS A 99 5.99 8.35 -23.06
CA LYS A 99 5.43 8.86 -24.34
C LYS A 99 4.10 9.62 -24.21
N ASP A 100 3.18 9.10 -23.37
CA ASP A 100 1.86 9.69 -23.14
C ASP A 100 1.87 10.83 -22.12
N LYS A 101 3.06 11.14 -21.58
CA LYS A 101 3.26 12.14 -20.54
C LYS A 101 3.97 13.39 -21.07
N ILE A 102 4.39 13.37 -22.35
CA ILE A 102 5.00 14.54 -23.03
C ILE A 102 3.97 15.67 -23.08
N GLY A 103 4.38 16.87 -22.63
CA GLY A 103 3.49 18.03 -22.60
C GLY A 103 2.48 18.04 -21.44
N MET A 104 2.62 17.18 -20.46
CA MET A 104 1.79 17.12 -19.26
C MET A 104 1.78 18.46 -18.53
N LYS A 105 0.59 18.95 -18.18
CA LYS A 105 0.38 20.20 -17.48
C LYS A 105 0.15 19.95 -15.97
N ALA A 106 0.23 21.02 -15.19
CA ALA A 106 -0.04 20.96 -13.76
C ALA A 106 -1.38 20.30 -13.40
N GLU A 107 -2.44 20.60 -14.18
CA GLU A 107 -3.78 20.00 -13.97
C GLU A 107 -3.79 18.49 -14.20
N ASP A 108 -3.00 17.98 -15.14
CA ASP A 108 -2.91 16.54 -15.41
C ASP A 108 -2.18 15.85 -14.28
N VAL A 109 -1.09 16.43 -13.79
CA VAL A 109 -0.37 15.95 -12.61
C VAL A 109 -1.26 15.98 -11.37
N ALA A 110 -2.04 17.05 -11.16
CA ALA A 110 -2.97 17.15 -10.03
C ALA A 110 -4.00 16.01 -10.04
N LYS A 111 -4.58 15.70 -11.21
CA LYS A 111 -5.53 14.57 -11.35
C LYS A 111 -4.89 13.22 -11.04
N ILE A 112 -3.65 13.00 -11.52
CA ILE A 112 -2.89 11.76 -11.24
C ILE A 112 -2.64 11.63 -9.75
N VAL A 113 -2.18 12.69 -9.09
CA VAL A 113 -1.88 12.69 -7.64
C VAL A 113 -3.16 12.48 -6.82
N GLN A 114 -4.28 13.15 -7.18
CA GLN A 114 -5.57 12.94 -6.54
C GLN A 114 -6.08 11.51 -6.70
N GLY A 115 -5.94 10.93 -7.91
CA GLY A 115 -6.28 9.53 -8.18
C GLY A 115 -5.45 8.56 -7.34
N GLN A 116 -4.14 8.79 -7.25
CA GLN A 116 -3.25 7.99 -6.41
C GLN A 116 -3.58 8.12 -4.92
N LEU A 117 -3.93 9.32 -4.47
CA LEU A 117 -4.33 9.55 -3.09
C LEU A 117 -5.62 8.79 -2.74
N ARG A 118 -6.65 8.86 -3.60
CA ARG A 118 -7.89 8.06 -3.43
C ARG A 118 -7.58 6.56 -3.37
N TYR A 119 -6.76 6.05 -4.27
CA TYR A 119 -6.33 4.66 -4.24
C TYR A 119 -5.65 4.30 -2.91
N THR A 120 -4.74 5.14 -2.44
CA THR A 120 -4.02 4.96 -1.17
C THR A 120 -4.96 4.94 0.05
N LEU A 121 -6.03 5.73 0.02
CA LEU A 121 -7.00 5.82 1.11
C LEU A 121 -8.03 4.69 1.09
N HIS A 122 -8.50 4.29 -0.10
CA HIS A 122 -9.68 3.45 -0.26
C HIS A 122 -9.40 2.00 -0.68
N ASP A 123 -8.22 1.69 -1.26
CA ASP A 123 -7.86 0.30 -1.46
C ASP A 123 -7.69 -0.39 -0.10
N PRO A 124 -8.49 -1.44 0.21
CA PRO A 124 -8.52 -2.02 1.56
C PRO A 124 -7.16 -2.59 1.98
N SER A 125 -6.42 -3.21 1.05
CA SER A 125 -5.12 -3.81 1.34
C SER A 125 -4.06 -2.73 1.60
N ILE A 126 -3.99 -1.72 0.73
CA ILE A 126 -3.02 -0.61 0.83
C ILE A 126 -3.26 0.21 2.09
N SER A 127 -4.51 0.61 2.35
CA SER A 127 -4.87 1.45 3.50
C SER A 127 -4.55 0.75 4.82
N ARG A 128 -4.95 -0.53 4.99
CA ARG A 128 -4.70 -1.30 6.21
C ARG A 128 -3.21 -1.57 6.43
N SER A 129 -2.50 -1.97 5.38
CA SER A 129 -1.05 -2.24 5.45
C SER A 129 -0.28 -1.00 5.86
N ARG A 130 -0.57 0.15 5.25
CA ARG A 130 0.05 1.43 5.57
C ARG A 130 -0.23 1.86 7.02
N LYS A 131 -1.46 1.70 7.51
CA LYS A 131 -1.83 1.98 8.91
C LYS A 131 -1.08 1.07 9.89
N MET A 132 -1.01 -0.23 9.60
CA MET A 132 -0.25 -1.20 10.38
C MET A 132 1.24 -0.79 10.46
N LEU A 133 1.88 -0.51 9.32
CA LEU A 133 3.27 -0.05 9.28
C LEU A 133 3.48 1.24 10.08
N THR A 134 2.54 2.19 9.97
CA THR A 134 2.60 3.46 10.71
C THR A 134 2.54 3.25 12.24
N ILE A 135 1.76 2.28 12.72
CA ILE A 135 1.67 1.95 14.14
C ILE A 135 2.94 1.24 14.62
N GLU A 136 3.43 0.30 13.86
CA GLU A 136 4.48 -0.63 14.29
C GLU A 136 5.92 -0.13 14.03
N GLN A 137 6.12 0.91 13.22
CA GLN A 137 7.45 1.41 12.82
C GLN A 137 8.39 1.75 14.00
N PHE A 138 7.86 2.03 15.17
CA PHE A 138 8.66 2.36 16.37
C PHE A 138 8.89 1.16 17.31
N ARG A 139 8.31 0.00 17.00
CA ARG A 139 8.34 -1.19 17.86
C ARG A 139 8.95 -2.40 17.17
N ASN A 140 8.93 -2.43 15.85
CA ASN A 140 9.43 -3.53 15.03
C ASN A 140 10.38 -2.99 13.97
N ALA A 141 11.66 -3.37 14.04
CA ALA A 141 12.71 -2.85 13.15
C ALA A 141 12.48 -3.27 11.67
N GLU A 142 11.96 -4.47 11.41
CA GLU A 142 11.66 -4.94 10.07
C GLU A 142 10.52 -4.12 9.43
N LEU A 143 9.45 -3.85 10.20
CA LEU A 143 8.35 -3.02 9.73
C LEU A 143 8.76 -1.54 9.59
N ALA A 144 9.70 -1.06 10.40
CA ALA A 144 10.29 0.27 10.25
C ALA A 144 11.07 0.39 8.93
N GLU A 145 11.88 -0.61 8.57
CA GLU A 145 12.61 -0.66 7.30
C GLU A 145 11.63 -0.69 6.12
N LEU A 146 10.59 -1.52 6.21
CA LEU A 146 9.54 -1.60 5.20
C LEU A 146 8.79 -0.29 5.03
N GLN A 147 8.44 0.39 6.13
CA GLN A 147 7.83 1.72 6.13
C GLN A 147 8.73 2.73 5.42
N THR A 148 10.03 2.75 5.74
CA THR A 148 11.02 3.64 5.12
C THR A 148 11.08 3.39 3.62
N LYS A 149 11.24 2.14 3.21
CA LYS A 149 11.35 1.77 1.80
C LYS A 149 10.10 2.12 1.00
N GLN A 150 8.91 1.74 1.48
CA GLN A 150 7.67 1.91 0.71
C GLN A 150 7.13 3.35 0.71
N ASN A 151 7.16 4.01 1.86
CA ASN A 151 6.48 5.29 2.05
C ASN A 151 7.42 6.49 2.06
N TYR A 152 8.72 6.29 1.94
CA TYR A 152 9.71 7.34 1.85
C TYR A 152 10.59 7.18 0.60
N GLU A 153 11.44 6.15 0.52
CA GLU A 153 12.42 6.01 -0.55
C GLU A 153 11.77 5.84 -1.94
N ASN A 154 10.82 4.92 -2.09
CA ASN A 154 10.16 4.69 -3.37
C ASN A 154 9.34 5.90 -3.81
N VAL A 155 8.69 6.60 -2.89
CA VAL A 155 7.94 7.83 -3.17
C VAL A 155 8.87 8.94 -3.65
N LEU A 156 9.99 9.17 -2.95
CA LEU A 156 10.98 10.17 -3.37
C LEU A 156 11.62 9.83 -4.71
N ASN A 157 12.00 8.58 -4.93
CA ASN A 157 12.57 8.12 -6.21
C ASN A 157 11.61 8.34 -7.37
N TYR A 158 10.33 7.99 -7.18
CA TYR A 158 9.29 8.23 -8.19
C TYR A 158 9.16 9.70 -8.55
N PHE A 159 8.98 10.57 -7.56
CA PHE A 159 8.83 12.01 -7.81
C PHE A 159 10.13 12.66 -8.31
N SER A 160 11.30 12.23 -7.85
CA SER A 160 12.57 12.70 -8.40
C SER A 160 12.72 12.34 -9.89
N GLY A 161 12.32 11.13 -10.28
CA GLY A 161 12.24 10.72 -11.68
C GLY A 161 11.29 11.61 -12.49
N MET A 162 10.09 11.86 -11.96
CA MET A 162 9.12 12.77 -12.59
C MET A 162 9.68 14.18 -12.75
N MET A 163 10.37 14.72 -11.73
CA MET A 163 10.97 16.05 -11.81
C MET A 163 12.07 16.10 -12.89
N ARG A 164 12.95 15.08 -12.96
CA ARG A 164 13.95 14.98 -14.03
C ARG A 164 13.29 14.97 -15.41
N PHE A 165 12.21 14.19 -15.59
CA PHE A 165 11.45 14.15 -16.84
C PHE A 165 10.89 15.52 -17.20
N LEU A 166 10.19 16.20 -16.30
CA LEU A 166 9.57 17.50 -16.54
C LEU A 166 10.60 18.62 -16.81
N ILE A 167 11.79 18.55 -16.21
CA ILE A 167 12.92 19.44 -16.50
C ILE A 167 13.46 19.18 -17.90
N ARG A 168 13.66 17.91 -18.28
CA ARG A 168 14.13 17.49 -19.61
C ARG A 168 13.19 17.94 -20.73
N GLU A 169 11.86 17.80 -20.50
CA GLU A 169 10.83 18.29 -21.42
C GLU A 169 10.70 19.84 -21.44
N GLY A 170 11.39 20.54 -20.57
CA GLY A 170 11.34 21.99 -20.51
C GLY A 170 10.09 22.57 -19.85
N THR A 171 9.31 21.76 -19.16
CA THR A 171 8.14 22.18 -18.38
C THR A 171 8.54 22.89 -17.10
N LEU A 172 9.56 22.37 -16.42
CA LEU A 172 10.10 22.95 -15.19
C LEU A 172 11.53 23.46 -15.41
N ARG A 173 11.92 24.46 -14.61
CA ARG A 173 13.30 24.96 -14.58
C ARG A 173 14.22 23.96 -13.90
N ASN A 174 15.50 23.98 -14.26
CA ASN A 174 16.50 23.12 -13.63
C ASN A 174 16.69 23.49 -12.14
N ALA A 175 16.56 22.51 -11.27
CA ALA A 175 16.79 22.60 -9.84
C ALA A 175 17.15 21.20 -9.29
N ASP A 176 17.47 21.12 -8.01
CA ASP A 176 17.73 19.85 -7.32
C ASP A 176 16.46 18.99 -7.27
N THR A 177 16.46 17.87 -8.00
CA THR A 177 15.29 17.01 -8.17
C THR A 177 14.92 16.22 -6.92
N GLU A 178 15.88 15.96 -6.02
CA GLU A 178 15.60 15.29 -4.75
C GLU A 178 14.87 16.25 -3.80
N ILE A 179 15.34 17.49 -3.74
CA ILE A 179 14.67 18.54 -2.96
C ILE A 179 13.29 18.86 -3.53
N MET A 180 13.16 18.95 -4.87
CA MET A 180 11.86 19.14 -5.52
C MET A 180 10.89 18.00 -5.18
N ALA A 181 11.34 16.74 -5.24
CA ALA A 181 10.55 15.57 -4.90
C ALA A 181 10.09 15.60 -3.43
N ALA A 182 10.99 15.95 -2.50
CA ALA A 182 10.67 16.07 -1.09
C ALA A 182 9.63 17.19 -0.83
N GLN A 183 9.80 18.37 -1.43
CA GLN A 183 8.84 19.47 -1.32
C GLN A 183 7.47 19.12 -1.92
N PHE A 184 7.46 18.34 -3.00
CA PHE A 184 6.24 17.91 -3.65
C PHE A 184 5.48 16.86 -2.85
N SER A 185 6.17 15.82 -2.38
CA SER A 185 5.53 14.64 -1.78
C SER A 185 5.22 14.78 -0.29
N SER A 186 6.02 15.53 0.49
CA SER A 186 5.87 15.59 1.94
C SER A 186 4.52 16.13 2.40
N PRO A 187 3.94 17.22 1.82
CA PRO A 187 2.60 17.66 2.20
C PRO A 187 1.53 16.62 1.93
N ILE A 188 1.64 15.86 0.84
CA ILE A 188 0.69 14.81 0.46
C ILE A 188 0.67 13.71 1.51
N THR A 189 1.85 13.29 2.01
CA THR A 189 1.96 12.30 3.10
C THR A 189 1.28 12.80 4.38
N VAL A 190 1.44 14.08 4.72
CA VAL A 190 0.76 14.69 5.89
C VAL A 190 -0.77 14.65 5.70
N TRP A 191 -1.27 14.93 4.51
CA TRP A 191 -2.70 14.93 4.21
C TRP A 191 -3.30 13.52 4.17
N ILE A 192 -2.57 12.51 3.69
CA ILE A 192 -2.98 11.11 3.81
C ILE A 192 -3.19 10.74 5.29
N ASN A 193 -2.23 11.07 6.15
CA ASN A 193 -2.33 10.83 7.58
C ASN A 193 -3.47 11.62 8.25
N LEU A 194 -3.83 12.78 7.72
CA LEU A 194 -4.99 13.55 8.16
C LEU A 194 -6.29 12.81 7.82
N CYS A 195 -6.46 12.38 6.57
CA CYS A 195 -7.65 11.62 6.14
C CYS A 195 -7.82 10.29 6.88
N ASP A 196 -6.73 9.65 7.33
CA ASP A 196 -6.82 8.45 8.15
C ASP A 196 -7.49 8.69 9.52
N ARG A 197 -7.33 9.88 10.05
CA ARG A 197 -7.90 10.28 11.35
C ARG A 197 -9.24 11.01 11.23
N GLU A 198 -9.39 11.77 10.15
CA GLU A 198 -10.53 12.65 9.86
C GLU A 198 -11.00 12.39 8.41
N PRO A 199 -11.67 11.23 8.13
CA PRO A 199 -12.05 10.85 6.76
C PRO A 199 -12.98 11.85 6.08
N GLU A 200 -13.78 12.58 6.87
CA GLU A 200 -14.69 13.62 6.39
C GLU A 200 -13.99 14.80 5.73
N ARG A 201 -12.67 14.94 5.90
CA ARG A 201 -11.86 16.01 5.31
C ARG A 201 -11.26 15.63 3.94
N GLU A 202 -11.63 14.50 3.37
CA GLU A 202 -11.06 14.06 2.10
C GLU A 202 -11.27 15.07 0.97
N ASP A 203 -12.46 15.63 0.83
CA ASP A 203 -12.74 16.63 -0.22
C ASP A 203 -11.88 17.90 -0.04
N GLU A 204 -11.70 18.36 1.19
CA GLU A 204 -10.79 19.47 1.51
C GLU A 204 -9.35 19.12 1.10
N VAL A 205 -8.90 17.93 1.43
CA VAL A 205 -7.55 17.45 1.10
C VAL A 205 -7.37 17.33 -0.40
N MET A 206 -8.36 16.84 -1.15
CA MET A 206 -8.28 16.79 -2.61
C MET A 206 -8.08 18.17 -3.23
N GLU A 207 -8.75 19.20 -2.71
CA GLU A 207 -8.54 20.58 -3.18
C GLU A 207 -7.18 21.15 -2.73
N LEU A 208 -6.68 20.81 -1.55
CA LEU A 208 -5.33 21.17 -1.10
C LEU A 208 -4.25 20.54 -2.01
N VAL A 209 -4.41 19.29 -2.39
CA VAL A 209 -3.52 18.60 -3.35
C VAL A 209 -3.51 19.34 -4.69
N ARG A 210 -4.68 19.68 -5.23
CA ARG A 210 -4.76 20.44 -6.48
C ARG A 210 -4.03 21.77 -6.38
N LYS A 211 -4.31 22.57 -5.35
CA LYS A 211 -3.65 23.86 -5.10
C LYS A 211 -2.13 23.73 -4.95
N HIS A 212 -1.70 22.71 -4.21
CA HIS A 212 -0.27 22.43 -4.01
C HIS A 212 0.44 22.13 -5.33
N VAL A 213 -0.13 21.26 -6.16
CA VAL A 213 0.44 20.94 -7.47
C VAL A 213 0.50 22.19 -8.35
N MET A 214 -0.57 22.95 -8.43
CA MET A 214 -0.62 24.19 -9.24
C MET A 214 0.43 25.19 -8.79
N GLN A 215 0.54 25.43 -7.48
CA GLN A 215 1.54 26.33 -6.90
C GLN A 215 2.97 25.84 -7.13
N PHE A 216 3.21 24.53 -7.00
CA PHE A 216 4.52 23.93 -7.26
C PHE A 216 4.97 24.18 -8.70
N PHE A 217 4.10 23.94 -9.68
CA PHE A 217 4.39 24.23 -11.09
C PHE A 217 4.62 25.70 -11.36
N GLU A 218 3.89 26.60 -10.68
CA GLU A 218 4.12 28.05 -10.81
C GLU A 218 5.50 28.47 -10.28
N ILE A 219 5.91 27.93 -9.12
CA ILE A 219 7.21 28.22 -8.50
C ILE A 219 8.37 27.72 -9.38
N TYR A 220 8.21 26.55 -9.99
CA TYR A 220 9.25 25.89 -10.78
C TYR A 220 9.08 26.06 -12.29
N ARG A 221 8.15 26.88 -12.75
CA ARG A 221 7.98 27.18 -14.19
C ARG A 221 9.30 27.64 -14.81
N LYS A 222 9.56 27.20 -16.06
CA LYS A 222 10.69 27.64 -16.87
C LYS A 222 10.48 29.06 -17.40
#